data_2bb6d4810fbf37e20b53072f94b7ff24
#
_entry.id   2bb6d4810fbf37e20b53072f94b7ff24
#
_cell.length_a   1.000
_cell.length_b   1.000
_cell.length_c   1.000
_cell.angle_alpha   90.00
_cell.angle_beta   90.00
_cell.angle_gamma   90.00
#
_symmetry.space_group_name_H-M   'P 1'
#
loop_
_entity.id
_entity.type
_entity.pdbx_description
1 polymer ?
#
loop_
_entity_poly.entity_id
_entity_poly.type
_entity_poly.pdbx_seq_one_letter_code
_entity_poly.pdbx_strand_id
1 'polypeptide(L)'
;IGPPPTKPNLYGPALAGSTVHGTAPPVTVNYRYIGDDGVWTVIQCDTARTSDWTEPDKYCVDLNDALFTRGYEIEYYFTAVDNASEESAFPRYARSGPPYFEFTCLPTRWSDVLFVDDCTGVGSFNNSVEDYWISALNAVIAPPNNNVDIYHVNGPTSGVSNGPGSRAKNRQLTDNYYNIFWDSGELNTITISDGTTKSDKSNDARMLIDWINLSGHHCGLWVCGDGIANDLTTDASTSALTLLHTTCGVTLANDSYFDLTGGRASGGVINPLITGDPDAGEEAIFVHRGVPDQFYLFGGCPIINKFDVLDKTGNGKWALDYPAYNGTTYYAGIMSHWQNGSGAGIRTMWFGFSFQDIRDDSMGPSGLPIDRFKITQAIFAFFQGSTNADITPAATPASYRLAQNFPNPFNPSTTIQYDMKEKGLVRIKIYNVAGALVRTVVDGVKDAGTYSIAWDGRNSAGTAVASGIYFYKMEAKGFAETRKMVLLR
;
A
#
# COMPACT_ATOMS: atom_id res chain seq x y z
N ILE A 1 3.37 -27.14 0.13
CA ILE A 1 2.59 -26.20 -0.70
C ILE A 1 1.20 -26.80 -0.81
N GLY A 2 0.26 -26.31 -0.01
CA GLY A 2 -1.15 -26.68 -0.16
C GLY A 2 -1.71 -26.07 -1.46
N PRO A 3 -2.78 -26.62 -2.02
CA PRO A 3 -3.43 -26.03 -3.18
C PRO A 3 -3.81 -24.57 -2.85
N PRO A 4 -3.80 -23.69 -3.85
CA PRO A 4 -4.27 -22.31 -3.69
C PRO A 4 -5.67 -22.32 -3.08
N PRO A 5 -6.11 -21.21 -2.48
CA PRO A 5 -7.46 -21.12 -1.94
C PRO A 5 -8.44 -21.53 -3.02
N THR A 6 -9.29 -22.46 -2.67
CA THR A 6 -10.37 -22.88 -3.55
C THR A 6 -11.22 -21.65 -3.79
N LYS A 7 -11.19 -21.17 -5.04
CA LYS A 7 -12.08 -20.19 -5.64
C LYS A 7 -11.81 -18.71 -5.36
N PRO A 8 -10.90 -18.08 -6.10
CA PRO A 8 -11.11 -16.68 -6.41
C PRO A 8 -12.32 -16.60 -7.34
N ASN A 9 -13.43 -16.19 -6.82
CA ASN A 9 -14.55 -15.82 -7.66
C ASN A 9 -14.26 -14.46 -8.27
N LEU A 10 -14.00 -14.37 -9.57
CA LEU A 10 -13.96 -13.10 -10.27
C LEU A 10 -15.41 -12.65 -10.50
N TYR A 11 -15.81 -11.58 -9.86
CA TYR A 11 -17.11 -10.98 -10.05
C TYR A 11 -16.95 -9.71 -10.87
N GLY A 12 -17.45 -9.71 -12.09
CA GLY A 12 -17.56 -8.50 -12.88
C GLY A 12 -18.70 -7.62 -12.34
N PRO A 13 -18.59 -6.29 -12.47
CA PRO A 13 -19.73 -5.43 -12.24
C PRO A 13 -20.84 -5.83 -13.21
N ALA A 14 -22.08 -5.83 -12.72
CA ALA A 14 -23.22 -5.85 -13.63
C ALA A 14 -23.08 -4.69 -14.59
N LEU A 15 -23.10 -4.97 -15.90
CA LEU A 15 -23.11 -3.91 -16.89
C LEU A 15 -24.45 -3.18 -16.73
N ALA A 16 -24.40 -2.04 -16.03
CA ALA A 16 -25.59 -1.26 -15.72
C ALA A 16 -26.28 -0.84 -17.02
N GLY A 17 -27.48 -1.32 -17.22
CA GLY A 17 -28.36 -0.89 -18.31
C GLY A 17 -28.79 -1.96 -19.32
N SER A 18 -28.28 -3.19 -19.27
CA SER A 18 -28.78 -4.27 -20.13
C SER A 18 -29.57 -5.29 -19.31
N THR A 19 -30.86 -5.35 -19.49
CA THR A 19 -31.67 -6.50 -19.07
C THR A 19 -31.31 -7.68 -19.98
N VAL A 20 -30.44 -8.54 -19.49
CA VAL A 20 -30.08 -9.74 -20.23
C VAL A 20 -31.12 -10.82 -19.93
N HIS A 21 -32.04 -11.01 -20.86
CA HIS A 21 -33.01 -12.10 -20.83
C HIS A 21 -32.66 -13.12 -21.92
N GLY A 22 -31.95 -14.19 -21.55
CA GLY A 22 -31.63 -15.28 -22.46
C GLY A 22 -31.33 -16.58 -21.73
N THR A 23 -31.42 -17.69 -22.45
CA THR A 23 -31.21 -19.06 -21.93
C THR A 23 -29.75 -19.45 -21.74
N ALA A 24 -28.78 -18.59 -22.12
CA ALA A 24 -27.35 -18.74 -21.87
C ALA A 24 -26.80 -17.42 -21.33
N PRO A 25 -25.91 -17.43 -20.32
CA PRO A 25 -25.30 -16.21 -19.85
C PRO A 25 -24.44 -15.61 -20.97
N PRO A 26 -24.73 -14.40 -21.41
CA PRO A 26 -23.98 -13.77 -22.49
C PRO A 26 -22.70 -13.09 -21.98
N VAL A 27 -22.29 -13.39 -20.75
CA VAL A 27 -21.10 -12.81 -20.13
C VAL A 27 -19.99 -13.84 -20.11
N THR A 28 -18.80 -13.43 -20.59
CA THR A 28 -17.60 -14.25 -20.54
C THR A 28 -16.48 -13.52 -19.81
N VAL A 29 -15.58 -14.27 -19.20
CA VAL A 29 -14.26 -13.77 -18.79
C VAL A 29 -13.24 -14.24 -19.81
N ASN A 30 -12.39 -13.33 -20.22
CA ASN A 30 -11.24 -13.58 -21.07
C ASN A 30 -10.00 -13.37 -20.20
N TYR A 31 -9.11 -14.35 -20.08
CA TYR A 31 -7.90 -14.24 -19.27
C TYR A 31 -6.70 -14.87 -19.94
N ARG A 32 -5.51 -14.42 -19.56
CA ARG A 32 -4.22 -15.00 -19.93
C ARG A 32 -3.14 -14.64 -18.90
N TYR A 33 -1.99 -15.32 -18.96
CA TYR A 33 -0.81 -14.88 -18.24
C TYR A 33 -0.18 -13.66 -18.92
N ILE A 34 0.33 -12.72 -18.13
CA ILE A 34 1.09 -11.58 -18.66
C ILE A 34 2.37 -12.12 -19.28
N GLY A 35 2.59 -11.78 -20.56
CA GLY A 35 3.71 -12.27 -21.34
C GLY A 35 3.44 -13.51 -22.20
N ASP A 36 2.26 -14.11 -22.10
CA ASP A 36 1.82 -15.11 -23.06
C ASP A 36 1.53 -14.50 -24.45
N ASP A 37 1.85 -15.24 -25.53
CA ASP A 37 1.81 -14.78 -26.93
C ASP A 37 0.41 -14.48 -27.48
N GLY A 38 -0.46 -13.92 -26.65
CA GLY A 38 -1.70 -13.30 -27.11
C GLY A 38 -2.93 -14.20 -27.22
N VAL A 39 -2.86 -15.45 -26.78
CA VAL A 39 -4.04 -16.32 -26.78
C VAL A 39 -4.84 -16.15 -25.51
N TRP A 40 -6.02 -15.56 -25.64
CA TRP A 40 -6.99 -15.44 -24.57
C TRP A 40 -7.72 -16.76 -24.34
N THR A 41 -7.77 -17.23 -23.10
CA THR A 41 -8.69 -18.29 -22.71
C THR A 41 -10.02 -17.65 -22.34
N VAL A 42 -11.10 -18.17 -22.93
CA VAL A 42 -12.46 -17.63 -22.75
C VAL A 42 -13.29 -18.63 -21.95
N ILE A 43 -13.86 -18.18 -20.85
CA ILE A 43 -14.77 -18.98 -20.04
C ILE A 43 -16.10 -18.23 -19.91
N GLN A 44 -17.18 -18.98 -20.07
CA GLN A 44 -18.54 -18.45 -19.87
C GLN A 44 -18.81 -18.28 -18.36
N CYS A 45 -19.32 -17.10 -17.97
CA CYS A 45 -19.73 -16.85 -16.61
C CYS A 45 -21.10 -17.50 -16.33
N ASP A 46 -21.25 -18.05 -15.16
CA ASP A 46 -22.55 -18.54 -14.67
C ASP A 46 -23.32 -17.40 -13.98
N THR A 47 -24.62 -17.48 -13.98
CA THR A 47 -25.45 -16.70 -13.05
C THR A 47 -25.17 -17.21 -11.64
N ALA A 48 -24.92 -16.29 -10.72
CA ALA A 48 -24.39 -16.57 -9.38
C ALA A 48 -25.05 -17.75 -8.68
N ARG A 49 -24.29 -18.82 -8.45
CA ARG A 49 -24.72 -20.05 -7.79
C ARG A 49 -24.20 -20.15 -6.36
N THR A 50 -23.98 -19.08 -5.64
CA THR A 50 -23.63 -19.21 -4.23
C THR A 50 -24.90 -19.08 -3.40
N SER A 51 -25.04 -19.94 -2.39
CA SER A 51 -26.12 -19.90 -1.40
C SER A 51 -26.32 -18.53 -0.73
N ASP A 52 -25.36 -17.64 -0.91
CA ASP A 52 -25.31 -16.32 -0.28
C ASP A 52 -25.68 -15.19 -1.22
N TRP A 53 -26.02 -15.46 -2.49
CA TRP A 53 -26.24 -14.42 -3.48
C TRP A 53 -27.64 -14.44 -4.07
N THR A 54 -28.42 -13.43 -3.66
CA THR A 54 -29.79 -13.21 -4.13
C THR A 54 -29.93 -12.02 -5.09
N GLU A 55 -28.81 -11.40 -5.51
CA GLU A 55 -28.88 -10.23 -6.37
C GLU A 55 -29.01 -10.63 -7.85
N PRO A 56 -30.04 -10.16 -8.54
CA PRO A 56 -30.19 -10.37 -9.97
C PRO A 56 -29.07 -9.67 -10.74
N ASP A 57 -28.79 -10.18 -11.93
CA ASP A 57 -27.83 -9.58 -12.90
C ASP A 57 -26.35 -9.63 -12.48
N LYS A 58 -25.97 -10.50 -11.58
CA LYS A 58 -24.57 -10.77 -11.28
C LYS A 58 -24.12 -12.08 -11.92
N TYR A 59 -22.91 -12.06 -12.45
CA TYR A 59 -22.28 -13.19 -13.11
C TYR A 59 -20.99 -13.55 -12.40
N CYS A 60 -20.70 -14.82 -12.26
CA CYS A 60 -19.47 -15.33 -11.66
C CYS A 60 -18.81 -16.37 -12.55
N VAL A 61 -17.51 -16.53 -12.36
CA VAL A 61 -16.73 -17.60 -12.99
C VAL A 61 -15.84 -18.23 -11.92
N ASP A 62 -15.77 -19.55 -11.95
CA ASP A 62 -14.83 -20.33 -11.16
C ASP A 62 -13.63 -20.63 -12.07
N LEU A 63 -12.52 -19.92 -11.90
CA LEU A 63 -11.29 -20.17 -12.64
C LEU A 63 -10.60 -21.42 -12.12
N ASN A 64 -9.97 -22.18 -13.02
CA ASN A 64 -9.25 -23.39 -12.66
C ASN A 64 -8.10 -23.06 -11.68
N ASP A 65 -8.08 -23.71 -10.52
CA ASP A 65 -7.05 -23.54 -9.48
C ASP A 65 -5.61 -23.73 -10.01
N ALA A 66 -5.41 -24.49 -11.07
CA ALA A 66 -4.11 -24.68 -11.70
C ALA A 66 -3.53 -23.38 -12.31
N LEU A 67 -4.37 -22.39 -12.57
CA LEU A 67 -3.93 -21.06 -13.05
C LEU A 67 -3.21 -20.25 -11.97
N PHE A 68 -3.52 -20.50 -10.70
CA PHE A 68 -2.99 -19.71 -9.58
C PHE A 68 -1.63 -20.24 -9.13
N THR A 69 -0.67 -20.22 -10.07
CA THR A 69 0.72 -20.54 -9.75
C THR A 69 1.38 -19.35 -9.09
N ARG A 70 1.99 -19.58 -7.94
CA ARG A 70 2.67 -18.58 -7.11
C ARG A 70 3.59 -17.67 -7.92
N GLY A 71 3.35 -16.37 -7.87
CA GLY A 71 4.13 -15.34 -8.54
C GLY A 71 3.79 -15.13 -10.02
N TYR A 72 2.79 -15.84 -10.56
CA TYR A 72 2.29 -15.51 -11.89
C TYR A 72 1.36 -14.30 -11.85
N GLU A 73 1.44 -13.50 -12.91
CA GLU A 73 0.56 -12.36 -13.15
C GLU A 73 -0.47 -12.75 -14.21
N ILE A 74 -1.73 -12.47 -13.92
CA ILE A 74 -2.86 -12.78 -14.80
C ILE A 74 -3.55 -11.49 -15.17
N GLU A 75 -3.73 -11.25 -16.47
CA GLU A 75 -4.59 -10.20 -16.97
C GLU A 75 -5.91 -10.77 -17.48
N TYR A 76 -6.99 -10.00 -17.30
CA TYR A 76 -8.33 -10.43 -17.69
C TYR A 76 -9.26 -9.26 -18.03
N TYR A 77 -10.32 -9.58 -18.77
CA TYR A 77 -11.43 -8.67 -19.04
C TYR A 77 -12.72 -9.45 -19.25
N PHE A 78 -13.83 -8.77 -19.12
CA PHE A 78 -15.16 -9.34 -19.36
C PHE A 78 -15.71 -8.91 -20.70
N THR A 79 -16.53 -9.78 -21.33
CA THR A 79 -17.41 -9.39 -22.42
C THR A 79 -18.85 -9.77 -22.11
N ALA A 80 -19.78 -9.02 -22.66
CA ALA A 80 -21.20 -9.30 -22.58
C ALA A 80 -21.86 -9.02 -23.92
N VAL A 81 -22.81 -9.88 -24.29
CA VAL A 81 -23.61 -9.75 -25.53
C VAL A 81 -25.05 -9.43 -25.15
N ASP A 82 -25.62 -8.39 -25.76
CA ASP A 82 -26.99 -8.01 -25.56
C ASP A 82 -27.98 -8.77 -26.49
N ASN A 83 -29.26 -8.49 -26.36
CA ASN A 83 -30.31 -9.12 -27.16
C ASN A 83 -30.27 -8.73 -28.65
N ALA A 84 -29.54 -7.68 -29.01
CA ALA A 84 -29.31 -7.27 -30.41
C ALA A 84 -28.04 -7.89 -30.98
N SER A 85 -27.38 -8.78 -30.25
CA SER A 85 -26.07 -9.38 -30.54
C SER A 85 -24.93 -8.35 -30.58
N GLU A 86 -25.12 -7.21 -29.93
CA GLU A 86 -24.05 -6.24 -29.74
C GLU A 86 -23.19 -6.69 -28.56
N GLU A 87 -21.87 -6.71 -28.75
CA GLU A 87 -20.92 -7.13 -27.73
C GLU A 87 -20.19 -5.92 -27.12
N SER A 88 -20.22 -5.85 -25.81
CA SER A 88 -19.47 -4.85 -25.03
C SER A 88 -18.40 -5.51 -24.15
N ALA A 89 -17.36 -4.75 -23.81
CA ALA A 89 -16.27 -5.21 -22.95
C ALA A 89 -16.11 -4.34 -21.71
N PHE A 90 -15.58 -4.96 -20.64
CA PHE A 90 -15.19 -4.25 -19.44
C PHE A 90 -13.81 -4.72 -18.97
N PRO A 91 -12.79 -3.86 -18.91
CA PRO A 91 -12.83 -2.42 -19.23
C PRO A 91 -13.24 -2.12 -20.68
N ARG A 92 -13.83 -0.95 -20.92
CA ARG A 92 -14.55 -0.61 -22.15
C ARG A 92 -13.79 -0.84 -23.47
N TYR A 93 -12.47 -0.76 -23.42
CA TYR A 93 -11.61 -0.87 -24.60
C TYR A 93 -10.79 -2.18 -24.65
N ALA A 94 -11.01 -3.10 -23.71
CA ALA A 94 -10.19 -4.30 -23.58
C ALA A 94 -10.13 -5.20 -24.81
N ARG A 95 -11.12 -5.16 -25.70
CA ARG A 95 -11.09 -5.90 -26.99
C ARG A 95 -10.10 -5.34 -28.02
N SER A 96 -9.80 -4.06 -27.93
CA SER A 96 -8.88 -3.36 -28.85
C SER A 96 -7.47 -3.19 -28.30
N GLY A 97 -7.25 -3.56 -27.04
CA GLY A 97 -5.97 -3.44 -26.34
C GLY A 97 -6.14 -3.06 -24.86
N PRO A 98 -5.04 -2.91 -24.14
CA PRO A 98 -5.07 -2.49 -22.74
C PRO A 98 -5.77 -1.12 -22.56
N PRO A 99 -6.28 -0.80 -21.35
CA PRO A 99 -5.98 -1.53 -20.11
C PRO A 99 -6.84 -2.78 -19.91
N TYR A 100 -6.26 -3.81 -19.30
CA TYR A 100 -6.93 -4.97 -18.75
C TYR A 100 -6.98 -4.89 -17.23
N PHE A 101 -7.76 -5.72 -16.58
CA PHE A 101 -7.60 -5.99 -15.15
C PHE A 101 -6.44 -6.95 -14.96
N GLU A 102 -5.69 -6.75 -13.88
CA GLU A 102 -4.50 -7.54 -13.59
C GLU A 102 -4.50 -7.96 -12.12
N PHE A 103 -3.96 -9.11 -11.83
CA PHE A 103 -3.64 -9.52 -10.46
C PHE A 103 -2.45 -10.47 -10.42
N THR A 104 -1.70 -10.41 -9.31
CA THR A 104 -0.58 -11.31 -9.04
C THR A 104 -1.02 -12.42 -8.10
N CYS A 105 -0.59 -13.65 -8.38
CA CYS A 105 -0.85 -14.82 -7.53
C CYS A 105 0.04 -14.79 -6.29
N LEU A 106 -0.47 -14.28 -5.18
CA LEU A 106 0.25 -14.20 -3.91
C LEU A 106 0.16 -15.51 -3.09
N PRO A 107 1.14 -15.76 -2.21
CA PRO A 107 2.40 -15.04 -2.02
C PRO A 107 3.39 -15.30 -3.16
N THR A 108 4.25 -14.33 -3.47
CA THR A 108 5.37 -14.55 -4.40
C THR A 108 6.48 -15.37 -3.73
N ARG A 109 7.44 -15.87 -4.50
CA ARG A 109 8.48 -16.77 -3.94
C ARG A 109 9.53 -16.06 -3.09
N TRP A 110 9.57 -14.74 -3.12
CA TRP A 110 10.73 -13.96 -2.68
C TRP A 110 10.38 -12.87 -1.67
N SER A 111 9.12 -12.74 -1.29
CA SER A 111 8.69 -11.74 -0.33
C SER A 111 8.28 -12.36 1.00
N ASP A 112 8.76 -11.79 2.08
CA ASP A 112 8.32 -12.00 3.46
C ASP A 112 7.50 -10.81 3.99
N VAL A 113 7.22 -9.84 3.11
CA VAL A 113 6.45 -8.63 3.38
C VAL A 113 5.21 -8.57 2.50
N LEU A 114 4.07 -8.40 3.12
CA LEU A 114 2.80 -8.09 2.44
C LEU A 114 2.40 -6.65 2.73
N PHE A 115 2.23 -5.87 1.69
CA PHE A 115 1.56 -4.58 1.77
C PHE A 115 0.10 -4.74 1.30
N VAL A 116 -0.84 -4.32 2.14
CA VAL A 116 -2.27 -4.30 1.82
C VAL A 116 -2.67 -2.86 1.55
N ASP A 117 -2.93 -2.56 0.28
CA ASP A 117 -3.48 -1.28 -0.18
C ASP A 117 -5.01 -1.35 -0.15
N ASP A 118 -5.59 -0.70 0.84
CA ASP A 118 -7.03 -0.64 1.06
C ASP A 118 -7.64 0.68 0.58
N CYS A 119 -6.83 1.56 -0.01
CA CYS A 119 -7.25 2.90 -0.44
C CYS A 119 -7.56 3.02 -1.93
N THR A 120 -7.42 1.97 -2.74
CA THR A 120 -7.56 2.08 -4.18
C THR A 120 -8.98 2.31 -4.66
N GLY A 121 -9.21 3.41 -5.35
CA GLY A 121 -10.24 3.50 -6.38
C GLY A 121 -11.62 4.01 -5.99
N VAL A 122 -11.84 4.56 -4.82
CA VAL A 122 -13.13 5.16 -4.45
C VAL A 122 -13.02 6.68 -4.43
N GLY A 123 -13.49 7.33 -5.50
CA GLY A 123 -13.63 8.77 -5.58
C GLY A 123 -12.70 9.45 -6.59
N SER A 124 -12.87 10.77 -6.74
CA SER A 124 -12.14 11.61 -7.71
C SER A 124 -10.66 11.86 -7.35
N PHE A 125 -10.20 11.32 -6.25
CA PHE A 125 -8.83 11.43 -5.76
C PHE A 125 -8.15 10.05 -5.87
N ASN A 126 -7.72 9.71 -7.05
CA ASN A 126 -7.04 8.47 -7.41
C ASN A 126 -5.59 8.40 -6.90
N ASN A 127 -5.31 8.82 -5.70
CA ASN A 127 -3.97 8.64 -5.14
C ASN A 127 -3.97 7.34 -4.34
N SER A 128 -3.54 6.27 -4.98
CA SER A 128 -3.12 5.05 -4.31
C SER A 128 -2.05 5.40 -3.27
N VAL A 129 -2.19 4.91 -2.05
CA VAL A 129 -1.15 5.01 -1.03
C VAL A 129 0.09 4.20 -1.40
N GLU A 130 -0.06 3.30 -2.37
CA GLU A 130 0.96 2.38 -2.85
C GLU A 130 2.27 3.07 -3.25
N ASP A 131 2.22 4.15 -4.03
CA ASP A 131 3.42 4.83 -4.51
C ASP A 131 4.33 5.30 -3.36
N TYR A 132 3.74 5.77 -2.27
CA TYR A 132 4.47 6.20 -1.08
C TYR A 132 5.11 5.02 -0.35
N TRP A 133 4.34 3.94 -0.16
CA TRP A 133 4.80 2.74 0.51
C TRP A 133 5.87 2.00 -0.26
N ILE A 134 5.68 1.76 -1.55
CA ILE A 134 6.63 1.00 -2.37
C ILE A 134 7.97 1.72 -2.47
N SER A 135 7.94 3.05 -2.58
CA SER A 135 9.17 3.84 -2.56
C SER A 135 9.96 3.64 -1.25
N ALA A 136 9.27 3.71 -0.10
CA ALA A 136 9.89 3.56 1.21
C ALA A 136 10.34 2.10 1.47
N LEU A 137 9.50 1.12 1.15
CA LEU A 137 9.79 -0.30 1.36
C LEU A 137 10.94 -0.80 0.50
N ASN A 138 10.97 -0.45 -0.79
CA ASN A 138 12.07 -0.81 -1.69
C ASN A 138 13.42 -0.21 -1.25
N ALA A 139 13.39 0.89 -0.51
CA ALA A 139 14.59 1.49 0.03
C ALA A 139 15.09 0.78 1.31
N VAL A 140 14.19 0.13 2.05
CA VAL A 140 14.50 -0.55 3.33
C VAL A 140 14.81 -2.04 3.10
N ILE A 141 14.08 -2.70 2.22
CA ILE A 141 14.24 -4.13 1.95
C ILE A 141 15.43 -4.32 0.99
N ALA A 142 16.51 -4.92 1.49
CA ALA A 142 17.73 -5.08 0.73
C ALA A 142 17.62 -6.15 -0.38
N PRO A 143 18.37 -5.96 -1.53
CA PRO A 143 18.52 -7.02 -2.52
C PRO A 143 19.15 -8.31 -1.91
N PRO A 144 18.79 -9.52 -2.39
CA PRO A 144 18.03 -9.81 -3.61
C PRO A 144 16.50 -9.85 -3.41
N ASN A 145 16.00 -9.66 -2.20
CA ASN A 145 14.60 -9.87 -1.83
C ASN A 145 13.78 -8.58 -1.90
N ASN A 146 14.07 -7.70 -2.84
CA ASN A 146 13.39 -6.40 -3.00
C ASN A 146 11.88 -6.51 -3.34
N ASN A 147 11.29 -7.66 -3.21
CA ASN A 147 9.90 -7.85 -3.59
C ASN A 147 9.02 -7.71 -2.36
N VAL A 148 8.18 -6.71 -2.39
CA VAL A 148 7.01 -6.58 -1.53
C VAL A 148 5.84 -7.16 -2.30
N ASP A 149 5.13 -8.08 -1.69
CA ASP A 149 3.85 -8.53 -2.23
C ASP A 149 2.80 -7.46 -1.94
N ILE A 150 2.06 -7.05 -2.97
CA ILE A 150 1.03 -6.02 -2.86
C ILE A 150 -0.32 -6.68 -3.03
N TYR A 151 -1.24 -6.38 -2.12
CA TYR A 151 -2.62 -6.82 -2.18
C TYR A 151 -3.56 -5.61 -2.22
N HIS A 152 -4.34 -5.49 -3.30
CA HIS A 152 -5.34 -4.43 -3.46
C HIS A 152 -6.70 -4.93 -3.00
N VAL A 153 -7.25 -4.31 -1.95
CA VAL A 153 -8.58 -4.65 -1.43
C VAL A 153 -9.67 -4.19 -2.40
N ASN A 154 -9.50 -3.02 -2.98
CA ASN A 154 -10.48 -2.41 -3.88
C ASN A 154 -10.26 -2.80 -5.34
N GLY A 155 -10.33 -4.09 -5.63
CA GLY A 155 -10.33 -4.58 -7.01
C GLY A 155 -11.66 -4.33 -7.73
N PRO A 156 -11.73 -4.58 -9.06
CA PRO A 156 -12.94 -4.36 -9.86
C PRO A 156 -14.09 -5.31 -9.56
N THR A 157 -13.98 -6.16 -8.59
CA THR A 157 -14.96 -7.18 -8.23
C THR A 157 -15.82 -6.69 -7.09
N SER A 158 -16.93 -6.10 -7.39
CA SER A 158 -17.85 -5.63 -6.37
C SER A 158 -18.78 -6.73 -5.83
N GLY A 159 -19.17 -6.63 -4.58
CA GLY A 159 -20.32 -7.31 -3.97
C GLY A 159 -20.06 -8.66 -3.32
N VAL A 160 -18.85 -9.19 -3.44
CA VAL A 160 -18.33 -10.21 -2.53
C VAL A 160 -16.96 -9.69 -2.12
N SER A 161 -16.78 -9.62 -0.87
CA SER A 161 -15.55 -9.27 -0.22
C SER A 161 -14.27 -9.40 -1.05
N ASN A 162 -13.55 -8.31 -1.21
CA ASN A 162 -12.21 -8.29 -1.80
C ASN A 162 -11.12 -8.35 -0.75
N GLY A 163 -11.46 -8.24 0.53
CA GLY A 163 -10.51 -8.30 1.60
C GLY A 163 -9.74 -9.63 1.64
N PRO A 164 -8.48 -9.63 2.05
CA PRO A 164 -7.65 -10.83 2.11
C PRO A 164 -8.21 -11.88 3.06
N GLY A 165 -9.00 -11.51 4.08
CA GLY A 165 -9.64 -12.44 5.01
C GLY A 165 -10.62 -13.41 4.37
N SER A 166 -11.22 -13.07 3.21
CA SER A 166 -12.05 -13.99 2.44
C SER A 166 -11.28 -14.72 1.33
N ARG A 167 -10.08 -14.25 0.97
CA ARG A 167 -9.28 -14.72 -0.16
C ARG A 167 -8.08 -15.57 0.24
N ALA A 168 -7.47 -15.26 1.37
CA ALA A 168 -6.28 -15.97 1.86
C ALA A 168 -6.66 -17.09 2.83
N LYS A 169 -5.91 -18.19 2.79
CA LYS A 169 -5.90 -19.17 3.89
C LYS A 169 -4.83 -18.78 4.89
N ASN A 170 -5.09 -19.04 6.18
CA ASN A 170 -4.14 -18.71 7.25
C ASN A 170 -2.71 -19.20 6.93
N ARG A 171 -2.53 -20.43 6.39
CA ARG A 171 -1.22 -20.95 6.01
C ARG A 171 -0.50 -20.14 4.93
N GLN A 172 -1.21 -19.50 4.03
CA GLN A 172 -0.56 -18.66 3.01
C GLN A 172 0.09 -17.45 3.65
N LEU A 173 -0.48 -16.95 4.74
CA LEU A 173 0.08 -15.84 5.50
C LEU A 173 1.14 -16.32 6.49
N THR A 174 0.83 -17.30 7.33
CA THR A 174 1.72 -17.79 8.40
C THR A 174 2.99 -18.45 7.89
N ASP A 175 2.96 -19.06 6.69
CA ASP A 175 4.12 -19.74 6.13
C ASP A 175 5.00 -18.82 5.26
N ASN A 176 4.56 -17.59 4.97
CA ASN A 176 5.25 -16.75 4.00
C ASN A 176 5.54 -15.32 4.47
N TYR A 177 4.69 -14.70 5.29
CA TYR A 177 4.86 -13.30 5.64
C TYR A 177 5.25 -13.11 7.10
N TYR A 178 6.37 -12.43 7.30
CA TYR A 178 6.85 -11.99 8.60
C TYR A 178 6.33 -10.61 8.96
N ASN A 179 6.02 -9.80 7.95
CA ASN A 179 5.51 -8.45 8.14
C ASN A 179 4.31 -8.18 7.25
N ILE A 180 3.26 -7.58 7.82
CA ILE A 180 2.10 -7.10 7.09
C ILE A 180 1.96 -5.60 7.37
N PHE A 181 1.84 -4.82 6.30
CA PHE A 181 1.59 -3.39 6.33
C PHE A 181 0.23 -3.13 5.71
N TRP A 182 -0.62 -2.43 6.43
CA TRP A 182 -1.99 -2.12 6.02
C TRP A 182 -2.19 -0.62 6.01
N ASP A 183 -2.65 -0.06 4.89
CA ASP A 183 -2.99 1.35 4.81
C ASP A 183 -4.33 1.53 4.10
N SER A 184 -5.28 2.13 4.80
CA SER A 184 -6.61 2.46 4.27
C SER A 184 -6.70 3.93 3.81
N GLY A 185 -5.59 4.67 3.80
CA GLY A 185 -5.57 6.06 3.36
C GLY A 185 -6.51 6.95 4.16
N GLU A 186 -7.30 7.75 3.45
CA GLU A 186 -8.29 8.68 4.00
C GLU A 186 -9.66 8.02 4.26
N LEU A 187 -9.76 6.68 4.15
CA LEU A 187 -11.02 5.98 4.43
C LEU A 187 -11.34 6.02 5.92
N ASN A 188 -12.60 6.25 6.22
CA ASN A 188 -13.13 6.28 7.59
C ASN A 188 -14.26 5.27 7.82
N THR A 189 -14.50 4.43 6.84
CA THR A 189 -15.49 3.33 6.88
C THR A 189 -15.01 2.22 5.94
N ILE A 190 -15.30 0.97 6.30
CA ILE A 190 -14.97 -0.21 5.49
C ILE A 190 -13.44 -0.30 5.28
N THR A 191 -12.71 -0.10 6.34
CA THR A 191 -11.25 -0.16 6.37
C THR A 191 -10.77 -1.60 6.55
N ILE A 192 -10.54 -2.07 7.76
CA ILE A 192 -10.25 -3.48 8.04
C ILE A 192 -11.59 -4.21 8.27
N SER A 193 -12.05 -4.95 7.30
CA SER A 193 -13.34 -5.68 7.38
C SER A 193 -13.35 -6.70 8.51
N ASP A 194 -14.49 -6.79 9.21
CA ASP A 194 -14.65 -7.58 10.44
C ASP A 194 -15.61 -8.77 10.32
N GLY A 195 -16.10 -9.02 9.11
CA GLY A 195 -17.08 -10.06 8.79
C GLY A 195 -18.53 -9.63 9.05
N THR A 196 -18.76 -8.42 9.50
CA THR A 196 -20.11 -7.84 9.59
C THR A 196 -20.49 -7.15 8.29
N THR A 197 -21.72 -7.14 7.95
CA THR A 197 -22.22 -7.18 6.59
C THR A 197 -22.54 -5.84 5.95
N LYS A 198 -21.98 -4.73 6.38
CA LYS A 198 -22.44 -3.46 5.80
C LYS A 198 -22.03 -3.27 4.35
N SER A 199 -20.88 -3.80 3.93
CA SER A 199 -20.43 -3.69 2.54
C SER A 199 -19.33 -4.66 2.12
N ASP A 200 -18.52 -5.19 3.03
CA ASP A 200 -17.53 -6.23 2.76
C ASP A 200 -17.72 -7.42 3.72
N LYS A 201 -17.89 -8.63 3.17
CA LYS A 201 -18.09 -9.87 3.93
C LYS A 201 -16.77 -10.51 4.36
N SER A 202 -15.64 -9.92 4.05
CA SER A 202 -14.34 -10.36 4.53
C SER A 202 -14.24 -10.22 6.04
N ASN A 203 -13.45 -11.06 6.66
CA ASN A 203 -13.06 -10.86 8.04
C ASN A 203 -11.55 -10.70 8.14
N ASP A 204 -11.07 -9.56 7.69
CA ASP A 204 -9.66 -9.21 7.64
C ASP A 204 -9.09 -9.05 9.05
N ALA A 205 -9.88 -8.48 9.96
CA ALA A 205 -9.52 -8.41 11.38
C ALA A 205 -9.24 -9.80 11.96
N ARG A 206 -10.10 -10.78 11.68
CA ARG A 206 -9.89 -12.16 12.12
C ARG A 206 -8.69 -12.81 11.45
N MET A 207 -8.48 -12.56 10.17
CA MET A 207 -7.33 -13.05 9.43
C MET A 207 -6.01 -12.55 10.04
N LEU A 208 -5.92 -11.25 10.36
CA LEU A 208 -4.74 -10.66 11.02
C LEU A 208 -4.50 -11.26 12.40
N ILE A 209 -5.56 -11.45 13.20
CA ILE A 209 -5.49 -12.10 14.51
C ILE A 209 -4.97 -13.54 14.37
N ASP A 210 -5.50 -14.30 13.43
CA ASP A 210 -5.10 -15.70 13.21
C ASP A 210 -3.66 -15.77 12.69
N TRP A 211 -3.26 -14.91 11.77
CA TRP A 211 -1.88 -14.81 11.31
C TRP A 211 -0.91 -14.59 12.48
N ILE A 212 -1.19 -13.63 13.35
CA ILE A 212 -0.36 -13.34 14.53
C ILE A 212 -0.32 -14.52 15.50
N ASN A 213 -1.47 -15.12 15.80
CA ASN A 213 -1.56 -16.16 16.82
C ASN A 213 -1.06 -17.53 16.37
N LEU A 214 -1.17 -17.84 15.08
CA LEU A 214 -0.79 -19.14 14.50
C LEU A 214 0.63 -19.17 13.96
N SER A 215 1.27 -18.00 13.76
CA SER A 215 2.65 -17.94 13.28
C SER A 215 3.63 -18.55 14.27
N GLY A 216 4.54 -19.37 13.77
CA GLY A 216 5.67 -19.91 14.51
C GLY A 216 6.91 -19.03 14.51
N HIS A 217 6.85 -17.85 13.88
CA HIS A 217 7.92 -16.87 13.74
C HIS A 217 7.47 -15.50 14.23
N HIS A 218 8.40 -14.57 14.39
CA HIS A 218 8.07 -13.19 14.74
C HIS A 218 7.15 -12.56 13.68
N CYS A 219 6.24 -11.69 14.12
CA CYS A 219 5.33 -10.96 13.25
C CYS A 219 5.40 -9.47 13.54
N GLY A 220 5.51 -8.67 12.46
CA GLY A 220 5.41 -7.22 12.48
C GLY A 220 4.13 -6.77 11.78
N LEU A 221 3.23 -6.09 12.49
CA LEU A 221 2.01 -5.51 11.92
C LEU A 221 2.09 -3.99 12.03
N TRP A 222 2.03 -3.31 10.89
CA TRP A 222 1.90 -1.86 10.85
C TRP A 222 0.60 -1.46 10.18
N VAL A 223 -0.22 -0.71 10.89
CA VAL A 223 -1.53 -0.22 10.43
C VAL A 223 -1.50 1.29 10.36
N CYS A 224 -1.90 1.85 9.22
CA CYS A 224 -2.01 3.27 8.96
C CYS A 224 -3.38 3.59 8.34
N GLY A 225 -3.95 4.73 8.69
CA GLY A 225 -5.17 5.25 8.09
C GLY A 225 -5.86 6.26 8.99
N ASP A 226 -6.56 7.21 8.37
CA ASP A 226 -7.15 8.37 9.06
C ASP A 226 -8.31 8.01 9.98
N GLY A 227 -9.00 6.91 9.73
CA GLY A 227 -10.23 6.55 10.43
C GLY A 227 -10.38 5.06 10.78
N ILE A 228 -9.30 4.26 10.77
CA ILE A 228 -9.41 2.81 11.00
C ILE A 228 -9.83 2.50 12.43
N ALA A 229 -9.27 3.18 13.43
CA ALA A 229 -9.64 2.93 14.82
C ALA A 229 -11.10 3.35 15.11
N ASN A 230 -11.55 4.43 14.47
CA ASN A 230 -12.95 4.85 14.53
C ASN A 230 -13.89 3.84 13.89
N ASP A 231 -13.56 3.34 12.71
CA ASP A 231 -14.35 2.35 11.98
C ASP A 231 -14.53 1.06 12.79
N LEU A 232 -13.42 0.46 13.24
CA LEU A 232 -13.43 -0.75 14.06
C LEU A 232 -14.16 -0.57 15.41
N THR A 233 -14.06 0.61 16.01
CA THR A 233 -14.77 0.93 17.26
C THR A 233 -16.27 1.09 17.02
N THR A 234 -16.66 1.67 15.88
CA THR A 234 -18.06 1.88 15.49
C THR A 234 -18.72 0.57 15.11
N ASP A 235 -18.05 -0.30 14.39
CA ASP A 235 -18.54 -1.63 14.02
C ASP A 235 -18.63 -2.56 15.24
N ALA A 236 -17.73 -2.40 16.20
CA ALA A 236 -17.73 -3.03 17.52
C ALA A 236 -17.90 -4.56 17.50
N SER A 237 -17.53 -5.24 16.40
CA SER A 237 -17.56 -6.70 16.36
C SER A 237 -16.47 -7.30 17.26
N THR A 238 -16.63 -8.57 17.61
CA THR A 238 -15.63 -9.26 18.44
C THR A 238 -14.27 -9.30 17.78
N SER A 239 -14.18 -9.50 16.45
CA SER A 239 -12.90 -9.52 15.73
C SER A 239 -12.28 -8.12 15.65
N ALA A 240 -13.07 -7.09 15.33
CA ALA A 240 -12.61 -5.71 15.28
C ALA A 240 -12.00 -5.27 16.64
N LEU A 241 -12.77 -5.43 17.73
CA LEU A 241 -12.30 -5.04 19.07
C LEU A 241 -11.15 -5.91 19.59
N THR A 242 -11.09 -7.20 19.21
CA THR A 242 -9.96 -8.06 19.55
C THR A 242 -8.69 -7.62 18.84
N LEU A 243 -8.77 -7.30 17.54
CA LEU A 243 -7.63 -6.77 16.79
C LEU A 243 -7.15 -5.47 17.42
N LEU A 244 -8.05 -4.51 17.59
CA LEU A 244 -7.73 -3.18 18.07
C LEU A 244 -7.19 -3.22 19.50
N HIS A 245 -7.98 -3.72 20.45
CA HIS A 245 -7.69 -3.61 21.90
C HIS A 245 -6.69 -4.66 22.39
N THR A 246 -6.91 -5.94 22.01
CA THR A 246 -6.15 -7.05 22.61
C THR A 246 -4.86 -7.31 21.85
N THR A 247 -4.94 -7.29 20.52
CA THR A 247 -3.80 -7.64 19.65
C THR A 247 -2.83 -6.48 19.50
N CYS A 248 -3.35 -5.28 19.17
CA CYS A 248 -2.54 -4.10 18.89
C CYS A 248 -2.39 -3.18 20.12
N GLY A 249 -3.20 -3.35 21.15
CA GLY A 249 -3.14 -2.53 22.35
C GLY A 249 -3.62 -1.09 22.15
N VAL A 250 -4.53 -0.87 21.20
CA VAL A 250 -5.04 0.43 20.78
C VAL A 250 -6.49 0.59 21.25
N THR A 251 -6.87 1.79 21.60
CA THR A 251 -8.27 2.20 21.75
C THR A 251 -8.47 3.58 21.13
N LEU A 252 -9.66 3.87 20.64
CA LEU A 252 -10.00 5.18 20.11
C LEU A 252 -10.34 6.12 21.28
N ALA A 253 -9.66 7.27 21.32
CA ALA A 253 -9.99 8.36 22.25
C ALA A 253 -10.92 9.41 21.61
N ASN A 254 -10.72 9.71 20.31
CA ASN A 254 -11.58 10.57 19.52
C ASN A 254 -11.37 10.31 18.02
N ASP A 255 -12.41 10.53 17.22
CA ASP A 255 -12.43 10.30 15.77
C ASP A 255 -11.86 11.47 14.93
N SER A 256 -11.40 12.54 15.60
CA SER A 256 -10.87 13.71 14.88
C SER A 256 -10.01 14.61 15.74
N TYR A 257 -8.70 14.56 15.55
CA TYR A 257 -7.78 15.54 16.15
C TYR A 257 -8.09 16.97 15.68
N PHE A 258 -8.49 17.13 14.41
CA PHE A 258 -8.85 18.42 13.85
C PHE A 258 -10.04 19.06 14.60
N ASP A 259 -11.09 18.28 14.86
CA ASP A 259 -12.30 18.79 15.55
C ASP A 259 -12.01 19.09 17.03
N LEU A 260 -11.18 18.27 17.69
CA LEU A 260 -10.74 18.51 19.07
C LEU A 260 -9.97 19.82 19.24
N THR A 261 -9.20 20.21 18.24
CA THR A 261 -8.43 21.47 18.27
C THR A 261 -9.24 22.67 17.80
N GLY A 262 -10.56 22.52 17.62
CA GLY A 262 -11.46 23.61 17.26
C GLY A 262 -11.64 23.81 15.76
N GLY A 263 -11.09 22.94 14.94
CA GLY A 263 -11.22 22.99 13.49
C GLY A 263 -10.68 24.26 12.85
N ARG A 264 -10.84 24.38 11.53
CA ARG A 264 -10.37 25.53 10.74
C ARG A 264 -11.03 26.84 11.16
N ALA A 265 -12.29 26.80 11.52
CA ALA A 265 -13.06 27.99 11.91
C ALA A 265 -12.55 28.65 13.20
N SER A 266 -11.94 27.89 14.10
CA SER A 266 -11.40 28.36 15.38
C SER A 266 -9.87 28.41 15.39
N GLY A 267 -9.20 28.29 14.24
CA GLY A 267 -7.74 28.26 14.15
C GLY A 267 -7.11 26.96 14.62
N GLY A 268 -7.85 25.86 14.52
CA GLY A 268 -7.38 24.52 14.88
C GLY A 268 -6.13 24.08 14.12
N VAL A 269 -5.44 23.09 14.68
CA VAL A 269 -4.18 22.54 14.11
C VAL A 269 -4.51 21.67 12.90
N ILE A 270 -4.14 22.14 11.71
CA ILE A 270 -4.42 21.44 10.44
C ILE A 270 -3.22 20.68 9.87
N ASN A 271 -2.00 21.08 10.23
CA ASN A 271 -0.75 20.41 9.88
C ASN A 271 0.00 20.09 11.17
N PRO A 272 -0.38 19.02 11.88
CA PRO A 272 0.23 18.74 13.17
C PRO A 272 1.70 18.34 13.03
N LEU A 273 2.53 18.85 13.94
CA LEU A 273 3.90 18.39 14.14
C LEU A 273 3.87 17.19 15.08
N ILE A 274 4.02 16.01 14.54
CA ILE A 274 4.06 14.76 15.30
C ILE A 274 5.40 14.65 16.02
N THR A 275 5.35 14.19 17.29
CA THR A 275 6.53 14.02 18.13
C THR A 275 6.58 12.59 18.66
N GLY A 276 7.78 12.03 18.79
CA GLY A 276 7.97 10.72 19.41
C GLY A 276 7.68 10.73 20.92
N ASP A 277 6.98 9.70 21.41
CA ASP A 277 6.69 9.51 22.83
C ASP A 277 7.67 8.50 23.47
N PRO A 278 8.23 8.80 24.67
CA PRO A 278 9.18 7.92 25.34
C PRO A 278 8.54 6.78 26.16
N ASP A 279 7.22 6.60 26.17
CA ASP A 279 6.51 5.63 27.02
C ASP A 279 7.01 4.18 26.87
N ALA A 280 7.46 3.83 25.66
CA ALA A 280 8.03 2.50 25.39
C ALA A 280 9.46 2.32 25.92
N GLY A 281 10.05 3.31 26.57
CA GLY A 281 11.41 3.25 27.14
C GLY A 281 12.45 2.97 26.05
N GLU A 282 13.30 1.96 26.22
CA GLU A 282 14.36 1.61 25.27
C GLU A 282 13.81 1.16 23.89
N GLU A 283 12.54 0.74 23.81
CA GLU A 283 11.87 0.38 22.57
C GLU A 283 11.23 1.59 21.86
N ALA A 284 11.26 2.79 22.45
CA ALA A 284 10.71 4.02 21.85
C ALA A 284 11.50 4.44 20.60
N ILE A 285 11.10 3.90 19.47
CA ILE A 285 11.86 4.00 18.20
C ILE A 285 11.99 5.43 17.69
N PHE A 286 11.00 6.28 17.94
CA PHE A 286 11.00 7.67 17.49
C PHE A 286 11.79 8.62 18.42
N VAL A 287 12.25 8.14 19.57
CA VAL A 287 13.04 8.93 20.52
C VAL A 287 14.51 8.51 20.52
N HIS A 288 14.79 7.23 20.30
CA HIS A 288 16.12 6.67 20.55
C HIS A 288 16.86 6.18 19.30
N ARG A 289 16.20 6.04 18.16
CA ARG A 289 16.79 5.35 16.98
C ARG A 289 17.32 6.28 15.88
N GLY A 290 17.57 7.55 16.16
CA GLY A 290 18.07 8.49 15.14
C GLY A 290 17.05 8.76 14.02
N VAL A 291 15.82 8.32 14.23
CA VAL A 291 14.67 8.77 13.48
C VAL A 291 14.42 10.21 13.90
N PRO A 292 13.96 11.07 13.00
CA PRO A 292 13.49 12.37 13.43
C PRO A 292 12.45 12.16 14.52
N ASP A 293 12.72 12.73 15.67
CA ASP A 293 11.81 12.77 16.81
C ASP A 293 10.54 13.59 16.50
N GLN A 294 10.51 14.28 15.36
CA GLN A 294 9.42 15.13 14.93
C GLN A 294 9.25 15.13 13.41
N PHE A 295 8.02 15.09 12.93
CA PHE A 295 7.67 15.25 11.52
C PHE A 295 6.28 15.87 11.36
N TYR A 296 6.03 16.58 10.24
CA TYR A 296 4.74 17.16 9.96
C TYR A 296 3.84 16.20 9.20
N LEU A 297 2.54 16.24 9.52
CA LEU A 297 1.51 15.67 8.66
C LEU A 297 0.97 16.74 7.70
N PHE A 298 0.52 16.28 6.55
CA PHE A 298 -0.13 17.11 5.55
C PHE A 298 -1.65 17.05 5.74
N GLY A 299 -2.19 17.97 6.50
CA GLY A 299 -3.63 18.14 6.66
C GLY A 299 -4.25 19.03 5.58
N GLY A 300 -3.97 18.72 4.30
CA GLY A 300 -4.37 19.59 3.18
C GLY A 300 -5.88 19.82 3.04
N CYS A 301 -6.70 18.87 3.45
CA CYS A 301 -8.14 18.97 3.49
C CYS A 301 -8.69 18.51 4.84
N PRO A 302 -8.83 19.38 5.84
CA PRO A 302 -9.30 19.02 7.18
C PRO A 302 -10.74 18.47 7.24
N ILE A 303 -11.46 18.50 6.14
CA ILE A 303 -12.78 17.86 6.03
C ILE A 303 -12.62 16.36 5.79
N ILE A 304 -11.51 15.95 5.18
CA ILE A 304 -11.20 14.57 4.83
C ILE A 304 -10.23 13.98 5.87
N ASN A 305 -9.13 14.68 6.15
CA ASN A 305 -8.09 14.22 7.09
C ASN A 305 -8.51 14.52 8.53
N LYS A 306 -9.22 13.60 9.12
CA LYS A 306 -9.67 13.75 10.51
C LYS A 306 -8.62 13.37 11.54
N PHE A 307 -7.81 12.39 11.23
CA PHE A 307 -6.80 11.75 12.07
C PHE A 307 -7.36 11.23 13.40
N ASP A 308 -7.43 9.93 13.53
CA ASP A 308 -7.86 9.28 14.76
C ASP A 308 -6.95 9.67 15.93
N VAL A 309 -7.54 10.03 17.05
CA VAL A 309 -6.83 10.21 18.31
C VAL A 309 -6.90 8.91 19.09
N LEU A 310 -5.74 8.34 19.35
CA LEU A 310 -5.60 7.03 19.94
C LEU A 310 -5.32 7.11 21.45
N ASP A 311 -5.56 6.02 22.14
CA ASP A 311 -5.00 5.77 23.48
C ASP A 311 -4.58 4.30 23.57
N LYS A 312 -3.78 3.99 24.56
CA LYS A 312 -3.26 2.65 24.78
C LYS A 312 -4.16 1.81 25.68
N THR A 313 -4.18 0.50 25.42
CA THR A 313 -4.77 -0.49 26.30
C THR A 313 -3.93 -1.77 26.30
N GLY A 314 -4.06 -2.61 27.31
CA GLY A 314 -3.33 -3.87 27.42
C GLY A 314 -1.81 -3.69 27.31
N ASN A 315 -1.20 -4.25 26.26
CA ASN A 315 0.24 -4.18 25.99
C ASN A 315 0.66 -2.94 25.22
N GLY A 316 -0.27 -2.06 24.86
CA GLY A 316 0.02 -0.84 24.11
C GLY A 316 0.91 0.12 24.87
N LYS A 317 1.75 0.84 24.13
CA LYS A 317 2.59 1.95 24.55
C LYS A 317 2.39 3.12 23.62
N TRP A 318 2.37 4.33 24.14
CA TRP A 318 2.36 5.52 23.30
C TRP A 318 3.67 5.57 22.50
N ALA A 319 3.57 5.86 21.23
CA ALA A 319 4.70 5.92 20.31
C ALA A 319 4.86 7.31 19.70
N LEU A 320 3.75 7.97 19.42
CA LEU A 320 3.70 9.27 18.76
C LEU A 320 2.63 10.16 19.39
N ASP A 321 2.97 11.44 19.53
CA ASP A 321 2.10 12.49 20.03
C ASP A 321 1.68 13.45 18.94
N TYR A 322 0.40 13.86 18.93
CA TYR A 322 -0.02 15.12 18.33
C TYR A 322 0.43 16.31 19.18
N PRO A 323 0.53 17.52 18.60
CA PRO A 323 0.74 18.73 19.39
C PRO A 323 -0.29 18.86 20.51
N ALA A 324 0.17 19.18 21.73
CA ALA A 324 -0.74 19.42 22.84
C ALA A 324 -1.62 20.65 22.54
N TYR A 325 -2.90 20.53 22.87
CA TYR A 325 -3.87 21.60 22.71
C TYR A 325 -4.58 21.87 24.04
N ASN A 326 -4.64 23.14 24.45
CA ASN A 326 -5.22 23.56 25.74
C ASN A 326 -4.68 22.79 26.96
N GLY A 327 -3.39 22.40 26.92
CA GLY A 327 -2.74 21.67 28.00
C GLY A 327 -3.04 20.16 28.04
N THR A 328 -3.75 19.63 27.04
CA THR A 328 -4.02 18.20 26.87
C THR A 328 -3.12 17.62 25.80
N THR A 329 -2.46 16.49 26.09
CA THR A 329 -1.72 15.69 25.11
C THR A 329 -2.67 14.73 24.41
N TYR A 330 -2.52 14.57 23.11
CA TYR A 330 -3.26 13.63 22.27
C TYR A 330 -2.28 12.71 21.56
N TYR A 331 -2.65 11.46 21.37
CA TYR A 331 -1.74 10.45 20.85
C TYR A 331 -2.07 10.09 19.41
N ALA A 332 -1.04 10.05 18.59
CA ALA A 332 -1.08 9.84 17.15
C ALA A 332 -0.69 8.41 16.76
N GLY A 333 0.04 7.71 17.63
CA GLY A 333 0.51 6.36 17.35
C GLY A 333 0.72 5.52 18.60
N ILE A 334 0.41 4.24 18.48
CA ILE A 334 0.57 3.22 19.53
C ILE A 334 1.46 2.10 19.00
N MET A 335 2.38 1.64 19.84
CA MET A 335 3.18 0.44 19.58
C MET A 335 2.92 -0.62 20.62
N SER A 336 3.09 -1.89 20.27
CA SER A 336 3.06 -2.97 21.25
C SER A 336 4.09 -4.04 20.94
N HIS A 337 4.52 -4.75 22.00
CA HIS A 337 5.41 -5.90 21.90
C HIS A 337 5.00 -6.96 22.93
N TRP A 338 4.77 -8.17 22.46
CA TRP A 338 4.38 -9.32 23.28
C TRP A 338 4.75 -10.63 22.58
N GLN A 339 4.51 -11.78 23.25
CA GLN A 339 4.74 -13.11 22.66
C GLN A 339 3.40 -13.83 22.49
N ASN A 340 3.21 -14.46 21.34
CA ASN A 340 2.03 -15.30 21.08
C ASN A 340 2.14 -16.67 21.80
N GLY A 341 1.10 -17.49 21.66
CA GLY A 341 1.05 -18.82 22.29
C GLY A 341 2.16 -19.80 21.87
N SER A 342 2.84 -19.57 20.74
CA SER A 342 4.01 -20.33 20.28
C SER A 342 5.35 -19.75 20.77
N GLY A 343 5.33 -18.65 21.51
CA GLY A 343 6.53 -17.93 21.99
C GLY A 343 7.16 -17.03 20.94
N ALA A 344 6.53 -16.85 19.78
CA ALA A 344 7.00 -15.93 18.75
C ALA A 344 6.78 -14.47 19.18
N GLY A 345 7.77 -13.62 18.96
CA GLY A 345 7.70 -12.19 19.26
C GLY A 345 6.75 -11.47 18.28
N ILE A 346 5.76 -10.79 18.83
CA ILE A 346 4.80 -10.00 18.05
C ILE A 346 5.06 -8.53 18.32
N ARG A 347 5.15 -7.74 17.27
CA ARG A 347 5.30 -6.29 17.34
C ARG A 347 4.28 -5.61 16.45
N THR A 348 3.60 -4.63 17.00
CA THR A 348 2.63 -3.86 16.23
C THR A 348 2.95 -2.37 16.30
N MET A 349 2.64 -1.66 15.22
CA MET A 349 2.66 -0.22 15.13
C MET A 349 1.32 0.22 14.52
N TRP A 350 0.66 1.17 15.16
CA TRP A 350 -0.60 1.72 14.70
C TRP A 350 -0.53 3.23 14.64
N PHE A 351 -0.81 3.79 13.48
CA PHE A 351 -0.93 5.23 13.29
C PHE A 351 -2.39 5.62 13.13
N GLY A 352 -2.80 6.72 13.76
CA GLY A 352 -4.12 7.33 13.58
C GLY A 352 -4.21 8.22 12.34
N PHE A 353 -3.30 8.04 11.38
CA PHE A 353 -3.20 8.76 10.11
C PHE A 353 -2.60 7.85 9.04
N SER A 354 -2.85 8.16 7.76
CA SER A 354 -2.27 7.43 6.64
C SER A 354 -0.79 7.76 6.43
N PHE A 355 -0.03 6.82 5.93
CA PHE A 355 1.38 7.02 5.59
C PHE A 355 1.60 8.09 4.52
N GLN A 356 0.64 8.27 3.61
CA GLN A 356 0.68 9.34 2.61
C GLN A 356 0.68 10.75 3.22
N ASP A 357 0.11 10.92 4.42
CA ASP A 357 0.00 12.22 5.09
C ASP A 357 1.33 12.70 5.66
N ILE A 358 2.33 11.83 5.80
CA ILE A 358 3.66 12.22 6.25
C ILE A 358 4.31 13.12 5.20
N ARG A 359 4.74 14.31 5.60
CA ARG A 359 5.37 15.28 4.70
C ARG A 359 6.86 15.00 4.54
N ASP A 360 7.30 14.78 3.31
CA ASP A 360 8.73 14.60 2.97
C ASP A 360 9.47 15.94 2.76
N ASP A 361 8.75 17.04 2.63
CA ASP A 361 9.31 18.40 2.47
C ASP A 361 9.63 19.07 3.80
N SER A 362 9.34 18.43 4.92
CA SER A 362 9.60 18.97 6.24
C SER A 362 11.09 18.91 6.54
N MET A 363 11.70 20.09 6.69
CA MET A 363 13.00 20.19 7.33
C MET A 363 12.78 20.01 8.83
N GLY A 364 13.21 18.88 9.38
CA GLY A 364 13.24 18.70 10.83
C GLY A 364 14.07 19.79 11.52
N PRO A 365 14.00 19.89 12.85
CA PRO A 365 14.82 20.85 13.61
C PRO A 365 16.31 20.76 13.31
N SER A 366 16.77 19.59 12.83
CA SER A 366 18.15 19.35 12.39
C SER A 366 18.45 19.84 10.96
N GLY A 367 17.49 20.39 10.23
CA GLY A 367 17.64 20.82 8.84
C GLY A 367 17.77 19.67 7.83
N LEU A 368 17.50 18.43 8.25
CA LEU A 368 17.49 17.24 7.38
C LEU A 368 16.06 16.94 6.96
N PRO A 369 15.83 16.56 5.70
CA PRO A 369 14.52 16.09 5.29
C PRO A 369 14.15 14.84 6.08
N ILE A 370 12.97 14.89 6.67
CA ILE A 370 12.32 13.75 7.28
C ILE A 370 11.65 13.01 6.13
N ASP A 371 12.22 11.90 5.76
CA ASP A 371 11.62 11.08 4.73
C ASP A 371 10.91 9.86 5.35
N ARG A 372 9.82 9.46 4.72
CA ARG A 372 9.09 8.22 5.01
C ARG A 372 10.02 7.01 5.11
N PHE A 373 11.15 7.06 4.39
CA PHE A 373 12.17 6.04 4.43
C PHE A 373 12.73 5.80 5.84
N LYS A 374 13.09 6.85 6.58
CA LYS A 374 13.67 6.71 7.94
C LYS A 374 12.64 6.16 8.92
N ILE A 375 11.39 6.58 8.79
CA ILE A 375 10.28 6.06 9.59
C ILE A 375 10.11 4.57 9.31
N THR A 376 10.03 4.18 8.04
CA THR A 376 9.90 2.79 7.60
C THR A 376 11.09 1.95 8.08
N GLN A 377 12.32 2.44 7.94
CA GLN A 377 13.51 1.76 8.40
C GLN A 377 13.49 1.48 9.91
N ALA A 378 13.07 2.44 10.70
CA ALA A 378 13.02 2.29 12.15
C ALA A 378 11.94 1.30 12.60
N ILE A 379 10.76 1.37 11.99
CA ILE A 379 9.66 0.44 12.28
C ILE A 379 10.04 -0.97 11.82
N PHE A 380 10.65 -1.12 10.66
CA PHE A 380 11.09 -2.42 10.18
C PHE A 380 12.16 -3.04 11.09
N ALA A 381 13.12 -2.25 11.55
CA ALA A 381 14.12 -2.71 12.53
C ALA A 381 13.48 -3.07 13.88
N PHE A 382 12.48 -2.33 14.34
CA PHE A 382 11.70 -2.69 15.52
C PHE A 382 11.01 -4.05 15.32
N PHE A 383 10.39 -4.31 14.18
CA PHE A 383 9.74 -5.60 13.89
C PHE A 383 10.72 -6.77 13.88
N GLN A 384 11.94 -6.55 13.45
CA GLN A 384 12.99 -7.58 13.49
C GLN A 384 13.60 -7.81 14.88
N GLY A 385 13.14 -7.07 15.89
CA GLY A 385 13.67 -7.18 17.26
C GLY A 385 15.07 -6.60 17.44
N SER A 386 15.52 -5.78 16.49
CA SER A 386 16.80 -5.09 16.59
C SER A 386 16.80 -4.11 17.76
N THR A 387 17.84 -4.14 18.57
CA THR A 387 18.04 -3.15 19.64
C THR A 387 18.60 -1.84 19.06
N ASN A 388 18.58 -0.77 19.85
CA ASN A 388 19.08 0.55 19.45
C ASN A 388 20.51 0.54 18.85
N ALA A 389 21.33 -0.48 19.17
CA ALA A 389 22.69 -0.63 18.69
C ALA A 389 22.78 -1.11 17.24
N ASP A 390 21.70 -1.69 16.69
CA ASP A 390 21.73 -2.39 15.40
C ASP A 390 21.19 -1.56 14.23
N ILE A 391 20.61 -0.38 14.50
CA ILE A 391 20.31 0.56 13.42
C ILE A 391 21.61 1.25 13.04
N THR A 392 22.45 0.52 12.37
CA THR A 392 23.47 1.13 11.52
C THR A 392 22.72 2.01 10.52
N PRO A 393 23.11 3.27 10.31
CA PRO A 393 22.61 4.05 9.17
C PRO A 393 22.68 3.13 7.96
N ALA A 394 21.62 3.09 7.14
CA ALA A 394 21.55 2.18 5.99
C ALA A 394 22.94 2.05 5.38
N ALA A 395 23.46 0.83 5.32
CA ALA A 395 24.86 0.62 5.01
C ALA A 395 25.18 1.45 3.78
N THR A 396 26.15 2.34 3.89
CA THR A 396 26.55 3.20 2.78
C THR A 396 26.63 2.34 1.55
N PRO A 397 25.90 2.62 0.46
CA PRO A 397 25.89 1.73 -0.69
C PRO A 397 27.29 1.38 -1.12
N ALA A 398 27.61 0.10 -1.23
CA ALA A 398 28.97 -0.36 -1.58
C ALA A 398 29.37 0.06 -3.00
N SER A 399 28.39 0.40 -3.85
CA SER A 399 28.58 0.80 -5.24
C SER A 399 27.59 1.87 -5.66
N TYR A 400 27.93 2.61 -6.71
CA TYR A 400 26.93 3.42 -7.42
C TYR A 400 25.94 2.50 -8.12
N ARG A 401 24.66 2.88 -8.13
CA ARG A 401 23.59 2.17 -8.83
C ARG A 401 22.59 3.17 -9.39
N LEU A 402 22.01 2.84 -10.54
CA LEU A 402 20.85 3.50 -11.09
C LEU A 402 19.75 2.43 -11.20
N ALA A 403 18.68 2.55 -10.43
CA ALA A 403 17.58 1.58 -10.48
C ALA A 403 16.69 1.79 -11.71
N GLN A 404 15.91 0.79 -12.07
CA GLN A 404 14.81 0.95 -13.02
C GLN A 404 13.78 1.90 -12.40
N ASN A 405 13.29 2.84 -13.22
CA ASN A 405 12.21 3.73 -12.76
C ASN A 405 10.93 2.93 -12.51
N PHE A 406 10.15 3.37 -11.54
CA PHE A 406 8.87 2.76 -11.22
C PHE A 406 7.81 3.86 -10.94
N PRO A 407 6.58 3.68 -11.46
CA PRO A 407 6.16 2.67 -12.42
C PRO A 407 6.86 2.79 -13.79
N ASN A 408 6.91 1.70 -14.58
CA ASN A 408 7.38 1.71 -15.97
C ASN A 408 6.70 0.58 -16.76
N PRO A 409 5.77 0.86 -17.70
CA PRO A 409 5.37 2.20 -18.17
C PRO A 409 4.71 3.07 -17.09
N PHE A 410 4.71 4.41 -17.28
CA PHE A 410 4.18 5.37 -16.31
C PHE A 410 3.27 6.42 -16.96
N ASN A 411 2.34 7.00 -16.14
CA ASN A 411 1.39 8.04 -16.54
C ASN A 411 1.03 8.96 -15.37
N PRO A 412 1.30 10.26 -15.39
CA PRO A 412 2.39 10.91 -16.13
C PRO A 412 3.70 10.93 -15.34
N SER A 413 3.73 10.37 -14.10
CA SER A 413 4.83 10.46 -13.15
C SER A 413 5.51 9.11 -12.93
N THR A 414 6.81 9.15 -12.66
CA THR A 414 7.61 8.00 -12.28
C THR A 414 8.73 8.40 -11.34
N THR A 415 9.19 7.46 -10.51
CA THR A 415 10.32 7.65 -9.59
C THR A 415 11.56 6.94 -10.09
N ILE A 416 12.69 7.62 -10.04
CA ILE A 416 14.02 7.11 -10.36
C ILE A 416 14.82 7.02 -9.07
N GLN A 417 15.21 5.81 -8.67
CA GLN A 417 16.06 5.59 -7.51
C GLN A 417 17.53 5.43 -7.93
N TYR A 418 18.46 5.96 -7.12
CA TYR A 418 19.89 5.82 -7.35
C TYR A 418 20.68 5.80 -6.05
N ASP A 419 21.87 5.15 -6.10
CA ASP A 419 22.75 4.99 -4.95
C ASP A 419 24.07 5.74 -5.16
N MET A 420 24.53 6.42 -4.11
CA MET A 420 25.83 7.09 -4.02
C MET A 420 26.71 6.35 -3.01
N LYS A 421 27.81 5.73 -3.45
CA LYS A 421 28.73 5.01 -2.54
C LYS A 421 29.60 5.95 -1.69
N GLU A 422 29.80 7.17 -2.14
CA GLU A 422 30.60 8.20 -1.47
C GLU A 422 30.04 9.59 -1.78
N LYS A 423 30.34 10.57 -0.95
CA LYS A 423 29.99 11.97 -1.22
C LYS A 423 30.62 12.43 -2.54
N GLY A 424 29.80 12.96 -3.45
CA GLY A 424 30.27 13.43 -4.75
C GLY A 424 29.22 14.10 -5.60
N LEU A 425 29.68 14.64 -6.71
CA LEU A 425 28.78 15.22 -7.72
C LEU A 425 28.03 14.09 -8.43
N VAL A 426 26.73 14.22 -8.55
CA VAL A 426 25.87 13.34 -9.34
C VAL A 426 25.01 14.16 -10.28
N ARG A 427 24.82 13.65 -11.50
CA ARG A 427 23.91 14.19 -12.50
C ARG A 427 23.01 13.11 -13.02
N ILE A 428 21.70 13.38 -13.06
CA ILE A 428 20.72 12.52 -13.72
C ILE A 428 19.98 13.36 -14.76
N LYS A 429 20.06 12.93 -16.02
CA LYS A 429 19.51 13.62 -17.17
C LYS A 429 18.60 12.71 -17.96
N ILE A 430 17.51 13.26 -18.45
CA ILE A 430 16.50 12.54 -19.25
C ILE A 430 16.63 12.98 -20.71
N TYR A 431 16.60 12.00 -21.61
CA TYR A 431 16.76 12.16 -23.05
C TYR A 431 15.61 11.50 -23.81
N ASN A 432 15.27 12.04 -24.97
CA ASN A 432 14.36 11.40 -25.91
C ASN A 432 15.11 10.36 -26.78
N VAL A 433 14.37 9.65 -27.64
CA VAL A 433 14.95 8.64 -28.57
C VAL A 433 15.96 9.18 -29.55
N ALA A 434 15.94 10.48 -29.85
CA ALA A 434 16.93 11.15 -30.70
C ALA A 434 18.19 11.58 -29.92
N GLY A 435 18.28 11.27 -28.62
CA GLY A 435 19.38 11.68 -27.75
C GLY A 435 19.35 13.16 -27.34
N ALA A 436 18.27 13.89 -27.61
CA ALA A 436 18.13 15.27 -27.19
C ALA A 436 17.77 15.34 -25.70
N LEU A 437 18.43 16.23 -24.96
CA LEU A 437 18.15 16.46 -23.54
C LEU A 437 16.72 16.99 -23.35
N VAL A 438 15.95 16.30 -22.52
CA VAL A 438 14.59 16.68 -22.14
C VAL A 438 14.57 17.45 -20.83
N ARG A 439 15.26 16.91 -19.81
CA ARG A 439 15.32 17.53 -18.48
C ARG A 439 16.56 17.02 -17.70
N THR A 440 17.13 17.88 -16.88
CA THR A 440 18.04 17.49 -15.81
C THR A 440 17.23 17.40 -14.52
N VAL A 441 17.18 16.21 -13.92
CA VAL A 441 16.40 15.97 -12.70
C VAL A 441 17.28 15.98 -11.43
N VAL A 442 18.57 15.70 -11.57
CA VAL A 442 19.57 15.87 -10.50
C VAL A 442 20.82 16.51 -11.08
N ASP A 443 21.36 17.54 -10.42
CA ASP A 443 22.68 18.12 -10.68
C ASP A 443 23.19 18.76 -9.39
N GLY A 444 24.03 18.03 -8.67
CA GLY A 444 24.55 18.53 -7.40
C GLY A 444 25.38 17.52 -6.62
N VAL A 445 26.00 17.98 -5.55
CA VAL A 445 26.75 17.12 -4.63
C VAL A 445 25.75 16.44 -3.69
N LYS A 446 25.87 15.13 -3.58
CA LYS A 446 25.15 14.30 -2.63
C LYS A 446 26.11 13.54 -1.74
N ASP A 447 25.71 13.30 -0.50
CA ASP A 447 26.44 12.43 0.42
C ASP A 447 26.29 10.95 -0.01
N ALA A 448 27.01 10.04 0.62
CA ALA A 448 26.80 8.62 0.40
C ALA A 448 25.40 8.23 0.91
N GLY A 449 24.65 7.45 0.13
CA GLY A 449 23.28 7.07 0.46
C GLY A 449 22.44 6.69 -0.76
N THR A 450 21.21 6.26 -0.51
CA THR A 450 20.18 5.98 -1.53
C THR A 450 19.26 7.17 -1.67
N TYR A 451 18.94 7.53 -2.90
CA TYR A 451 18.13 8.71 -3.25
C TYR A 451 17.05 8.34 -4.24
N SER A 452 15.94 9.06 -4.17
CA SER A 452 14.82 8.97 -5.13
C SER A 452 14.50 10.33 -5.70
N ILE A 453 14.13 10.38 -6.97
CA ILE A 453 13.69 11.61 -7.67
C ILE A 453 12.53 11.30 -8.59
N ALA A 454 11.46 12.06 -8.46
CA ALA A 454 10.30 11.95 -9.33
C ALA A 454 10.50 12.72 -10.65
N TRP A 455 9.97 12.17 -11.74
CA TRP A 455 9.81 12.87 -13.00
C TRP A 455 8.34 12.85 -13.44
N ASP A 456 7.80 14.03 -13.66
CA ASP A 456 6.39 14.32 -13.98
C ASP A 456 6.07 14.29 -15.49
N GLY A 457 6.96 13.75 -16.33
CA GLY A 457 6.79 13.76 -17.77
C GLY A 457 6.82 15.16 -18.42
N ARG A 458 7.55 16.12 -17.80
CA ARG A 458 7.73 17.49 -18.35
C ARG A 458 9.18 17.74 -18.68
N ASN A 459 9.40 18.61 -19.69
CA ASN A 459 10.73 19.08 -20.07
C ASN A 459 11.21 20.21 -19.14
N SER A 460 12.41 20.73 -19.39
CA SER A 460 13.00 21.82 -18.60
C SER A 460 12.21 23.13 -18.65
N ALA A 461 11.34 23.32 -19.66
CA ALA A 461 10.45 24.47 -19.77
C ALA A 461 9.09 24.24 -19.06
N GLY A 462 8.91 23.10 -18.36
CA GLY A 462 7.64 22.75 -17.70
C GLY A 462 6.55 22.25 -18.68
N THR A 463 6.86 22.09 -19.95
CA THR A 463 5.92 21.60 -20.96
C THR A 463 5.88 20.08 -20.93
N ALA A 464 4.67 19.53 -20.95
CA ALA A 464 4.45 18.10 -21.02
C ALA A 464 5.05 17.50 -22.30
N VAL A 465 5.79 16.40 -22.20
CA VAL A 465 6.36 15.71 -23.35
C VAL A 465 5.41 14.62 -23.88
N ALA A 466 5.59 14.20 -25.12
CA ALA A 466 4.71 13.21 -25.76
C ALA A 466 4.90 11.80 -25.13
N SER A 467 3.87 10.95 -25.25
CA SER A 467 4.01 9.53 -24.99
C SER A 467 5.13 8.92 -25.82
N GLY A 468 5.90 8.01 -25.24
CA GLY A 468 7.01 7.38 -25.96
C GLY A 468 8.12 6.87 -25.07
N ILE A 469 9.20 6.45 -25.70
CA ILE A 469 10.38 5.95 -25.02
C ILE A 469 11.30 7.12 -24.67
N TYR A 470 11.80 7.11 -23.46
CA TYR A 470 12.81 8.02 -22.93
C TYR A 470 13.94 7.23 -22.31
N PHE A 471 15.09 7.89 -22.19
CA PHE A 471 16.25 7.33 -21.49
C PHE A 471 16.67 8.28 -20.38
N TYR A 472 17.07 7.75 -19.24
CA TYR A 472 17.69 8.53 -18.20
C TYR A 472 19.09 8.00 -17.91
N LYS A 473 20.00 8.92 -17.71
CA LYS A 473 21.43 8.64 -17.51
C LYS A 473 21.89 9.25 -16.21
N MET A 474 22.48 8.42 -15.35
CA MET A 474 23.20 8.86 -14.16
C MET A 474 24.70 8.95 -14.48
N GLU A 475 25.33 10.02 -14.04
CA GLU A 475 26.78 10.22 -14.07
C GLU A 475 27.25 10.61 -12.68
N ALA A 476 28.20 9.86 -12.11
CA ALA A 476 28.87 10.13 -10.85
C ALA A 476 30.35 9.77 -11.00
N LYS A 477 31.18 10.01 -9.98
CA LYS A 477 32.62 9.77 -10.03
C LYS A 477 32.97 8.34 -10.50
N GLY A 478 33.44 8.20 -11.74
CA GLY A 478 33.84 6.91 -12.33
C GLY A 478 32.67 5.97 -12.64
N PHE A 479 31.43 6.46 -12.59
CA PHE A 479 30.22 5.68 -12.87
C PHE A 479 29.33 6.39 -13.89
N ALA A 480 28.83 5.63 -14.85
CA ALA A 480 27.78 6.09 -15.76
C ALA A 480 26.89 4.91 -16.14
N GLU A 481 25.59 5.07 -15.96
CA GLU A 481 24.58 4.08 -16.34
C GLU A 481 23.40 4.76 -17.01
N THR A 482 22.80 4.08 -17.99
CA THR A 482 21.63 4.57 -18.72
C THR A 482 20.54 3.50 -18.69
N ARG A 483 19.30 3.93 -18.43
CA ARG A 483 18.12 3.07 -18.43
C ARG A 483 17.02 3.62 -19.32
N LYS A 484 16.14 2.73 -19.76
CA LYS A 484 14.97 3.03 -20.60
C LYS A 484 13.72 3.16 -19.74
N MET A 485 12.84 4.09 -20.08
CA MET A 485 11.51 4.23 -19.51
C MET A 485 10.47 4.53 -20.60
N VAL A 486 9.20 4.22 -20.31
CA VAL A 486 8.10 4.38 -21.26
C VAL A 486 7.01 5.25 -20.62
N LEU A 487 6.76 6.41 -21.24
CA LEU A 487 5.67 7.30 -20.82
C LEU A 487 4.42 6.98 -21.67
N LEU A 488 3.32 6.74 -21.00
CA LEU A 488 1.99 6.61 -21.57
C LEU A 488 1.13 7.81 -21.14
N ARG A 489 0.31 8.32 -22.03
CA ARG A 489 -0.66 9.39 -21.75
C ARG A 489 -1.95 9.11 -22.46
#